data_4401ddd1fd4262b785e405e8d41fb49c
#
_entry.id   4401ddd1fd4262b785e405e8d41fb49c
#
_cell.length_a   1.000
_cell.length_b   1.000
_cell.length_c   1.000
_cell.angle_alpha   90.00
_cell.angle_beta   90.00
_cell.angle_gamma   90.00
#
_symmetry.space_group_name_H-M   'P 1'
#
loop_
_entity.id
_entity.type
_entity.pdbx_description
1 polymer ?
#
loop_
_entity_poly.entity_id
_entity_poly.type
_entity_poly.pdbx_seq_one_letter_code
_entity_poly.pdbx_strand_id
1 'polypeptide(L)'
;MAFRTLDDLGDIKGKRALVRVDLNVPMADGRVTDETRMRALLPTVLELADKGAKVLLLAHFGRPNGAKHSEMSVSMVLDALQEVVGREIMFVPEIAGDVVVQSVGILADGDIALLENTRFWPGEEANDPELARAVAANGDFYVNDAFSAAHRAHMSTEGLAHILPAYTGRSMEAELKALQAALGSPEHPVAAVVGGAKVSTKLDVLNNLVKQVDHLIIGGGMANTFLAARGVNVGKSLCEHELADQANAIMDAADAAGCTVHLPYDVVTSVEFRANPPVRTVNVHEVAADEMILDIGPAAVEALADVLKNCRTLVWNGPLGAFEIEPFDAATVSLARTAAALTREGSLVSVAGGGDTVAALAHAGVTEDFTFVSTAGGAFLEWMEGKPLPGVDALNIV
;
A
#
# COMPACT_ATOMS: atom_id res chain seq x y z
N MET A 1 -5.49 7.72 -16.49
CA MET A 1 -5.85 6.33 -16.85
C MET A 1 -7.36 6.23 -16.92
N ALA A 2 -7.91 5.58 -17.94
CA ALA A 2 -9.35 5.31 -18.05
C ALA A 2 -9.55 3.80 -17.84
N PHE A 3 -10.32 3.43 -16.84
CA PHE A 3 -10.66 2.04 -16.52
C PHE A 3 -12.17 1.92 -16.32
N ARG A 4 -12.70 0.72 -16.56
CA ARG A 4 -14.11 0.44 -16.31
C ARG A 4 -14.32 0.18 -14.82
N THR A 5 -15.39 0.73 -14.27
CA THR A 5 -15.83 0.54 -12.89
C THR A 5 -17.10 -0.31 -12.84
N LEU A 6 -17.58 -0.61 -11.63
CA LEU A 6 -18.86 -1.30 -11.47
C LEU A 6 -20.06 -0.47 -11.98
N ASP A 7 -19.88 0.84 -12.18
CA ASP A 7 -20.92 1.72 -12.74
C ASP A 7 -21.13 1.48 -14.26
N ASP A 8 -20.10 0.92 -14.93
CA ASP A 8 -20.16 0.57 -16.35
C ASP A 8 -20.80 -0.80 -16.61
N LEU A 9 -21.13 -1.54 -15.55
CA LEU A 9 -21.83 -2.81 -15.65
C LEU A 9 -23.30 -2.59 -16.01
N GLY A 10 -23.76 -3.27 -17.05
CA GLY A 10 -25.20 -3.33 -17.38
C GLY A 10 -25.96 -4.25 -16.41
N ASP A 11 -26.99 -4.93 -16.91
CA ASP A 11 -27.69 -5.96 -16.15
C ASP A 11 -26.79 -7.19 -15.94
N ILE A 12 -26.53 -7.51 -14.67
CA ILE A 12 -25.67 -8.61 -14.25
C ILE A 12 -26.42 -9.71 -13.50
N LYS A 13 -27.75 -9.62 -13.42
CA LYS A 13 -28.54 -10.64 -12.76
C LYS A 13 -28.31 -12.01 -13.40
N GLY A 14 -28.00 -12.99 -12.56
CA GLY A 14 -27.68 -14.38 -12.97
C GLY A 14 -26.33 -14.54 -13.66
N LYS A 15 -25.57 -13.46 -13.92
CA LYS A 15 -24.21 -13.55 -14.47
C LYS A 15 -23.21 -13.95 -13.41
N ARG A 16 -22.13 -14.60 -13.85
CA ARG A 16 -21.04 -15.08 -13.00
C ARG A 16 -19.93 -14.06 -12.97
N ALA A 17 -19.68 -13.47 -11.80
CA ALA A 17 -18.62 -12.52 -11.57
C ALA A 17 -17.40 -13.23 -10.96
N LEU A 18 -16.27 -13.29 -11.67
CA LEU A 18 -14.98 -13.67 -11.07
C LEU A 18 -14.39 -12.43 -10.41
N VAL A 19 -14.25 -12.44 -9.08
CA VAL A 19 -13.82 -11.27 -8.31
C VAL A 19 -12.50 -11.56 -7.59
N ARG A 20 -11.43 -10.89 -7.95
CA ARG A 20 -10.13 -11.01 -7.29
C ARG A 20 -10.11 -10.09 -6.07
N VAL A 21 -10.03 -10.69 -4.90
CA VAL A 21 -10.03 -10.01 -3.59
C VAL A 21 -8.75 -10.29 -2.80
N ASP A 22 -8.43 -9.48 -1.81
CA ASP A 22 -7.31 -9.71 -0.89
C ASP A 22 -7.79 -10.35 0.42
N LEU A 23 -7.49 -11.64 0.58
CA LEU A 23 -7.73 -12.40 1.80
C LEU A 23 -6.42 -12.82 2.49
N ASN A 24 -5.29 -12.24 2.11
CA ASN A 24 -4.00 -12.52 2.74
C ASN A 24 -3.86 -11.73 4.05
N VAL A 25 -4.65 -12.11 5.04
CA VAL A 25 -4.77 -11.48 6.35
C VAL A 25 -3.87 -12.14 7.39
N PRO A 26 -3.43 -11.42 8.44
CA PRO A 26 -2.65 -12.00 9.53
C PRO A 26 -3.53 -12.93 10.38
N MET A 27 -2.93 -14.04 10.81
CA MET A 27 -3.57 -15.02 11.68
C MET A 27 -2.70 -15.35 12.89
N ALA A 28 -3.33 -15.57 14.02
CA ALA A 28 -2.71 -16.14 15.22
C ALA A 28 -3.68 -17.18 15.85
N ASP A 29 -3.14 -18.30 16.29
CA ASP A 29 -3.91 -19.39 16.93
C ASP A 29 -5.14 -19.83 16.11
N GLY A 30 -5.01 -19.86 14.78
CA GLY A 30 -6.08 -20.27 13.86
C GLY A 30 -7.20 -19.22 13.69
N ARG A 31 -7.01 -17.99 14.12
CA ARG A 31 -7.98 -16.88 14.00
C ARG A 31 -7.39 -15.70 13.27
N VAL A 32 -8.21 -15.01 12.49
CA VAL A 32 -7.86 -13.73 11.88
C VAL A 32 -7.67 -12.69 12.98
N THR A 33 -6.55 -11.98 12.95
CA THR A 33 -6.22 -10.94 13.95
C THR A 33 -6.46 -9.51 13.44
N ASP A 34 -6.60 -9.34 12.12
CA ASP A 34 -6.92 -8.07 11.48
C ASP A 34 -7.83 -8.31 10.26
N GLU A 35 -9.03 -7.76 10.31
CA GLU A 35 -10.06 -7.90 9.27
C GLU A 35 -10.06 -6.76 8.24
N THR A 36 -9.14 -5.80 8.33
CA THR A 36 -9.13 -4.59 7.50
C THR A 36 -9.27 -4.90 6.01
N ARG A 37 -8.51 -5.88 5.50
CA ARG A 37 -8.58 -6.30 4.10
C ARG A 37 -9.90 -6.99 3.74
N MET A 38 -10.48 -7.74 4.68
CA MET A 38 -11.79 -8.35 4.47
C MET A 38 -12.91 -7.30 4.44
N ARG A 39 -12.81 -6.26 5.23
CA ARG A 39 -13.78 -5.16 5.22
C ARG A 39 -13.67 -4.32 3.95
N ALA A 40 -12.49 -4.16 3.39
CA ALA A 40 -12.27 -3.41 2.17
C ALA A 40 -12.99 -4.01 0.94
N LEU A 41 -13.19 -5.34 0.88
CA LEU A 41 -13.88 -5.99 -0.24
C LEU A 41 -15.42 -5.88 -0.18
N LEU A 42 -15.99 -5.49 0.99
CA LEU A 42 -17.44 -5.50 1.19
C LEU A 42 -18.22 -4.68 0.15
N PRO A 43 -17.84 -3.43 -0.17
CA PRO A 43 -18.60 -2.63 -1.14
C PRO A 43 -18.73 -3.33 -2.48
N THR A 44 -17.66 -3.95 -2.98
CA THR A 44 -17.65 -4.68 -4.25
C THR A 44 -18.51 -5.94 -4.21
N VAL A 45 -18.26 -6.78 -3.21
CA VAL A 45 -18.91 -8.09 -3.12
C VAL A 45 -20.41 -7.95 -2.88
N LEU A 46 -20.81 -7.06 -1.97
CA LEU A 46 -22.22 -6.83 -1.66
C LEU A 46 -22.95 -6.18 -2.83
N GLU A 47 -22.36 -5.18 -3.50
CA GLU A 47 -22.97 -4.54 -4.67
C GLU A 47 -23.25 -5.55 -5.80
N LEU A 48 -22.28 -6.43 -6.10
CA LEU A 48 -22.46 -7.45 -7.13
C LEU A 48 -23.52 -8.49 -6.75
N ALA A 49 -23.52 -8.95 -5.51
CA ALA A 49 -24.49 -9.91 -4.99
C ALA A 49 -25.91 -9.31 -4.94
N ASP A 50 -26.05 -8.06 -4.49
CA ASP A 50 -27.34 -7.35 -4.40
C ASP A 50 -27.94 -7.07 -5.80
N LYS A 51 -27.09 -6.88 -6.82
CA LYS A 51 -27.49 -6.81 -8.23
C LYS A 51 -27.81 -8.19 -8.83
N GLY A 52 -27.73 -9.26 -8.04
CA GLY A 52 -28.08 -10.63 -8.44
C GLY A 52 -27.00 -11.37 -9.22
N ALA A 53 -25.75 -10.93 -9.21
CA ALA A 53 -24.65 -11.71 -9.78
C ALA A 53 -24.32 -12.90 -8.89
N LYS A 54 -23.90 -14.03 -9.49
CA LYS A 54 -23.24 -15.13 -8.78
C LYS A 54 -21.78 -14.76 -8.58
N VAL A 55 -21.38 -14.49 -7.36
CA VAL A 55 -20.06 -13.93 -7.03
C VAL A 55 -19.07 -15.04 -6.71
N LEU A 56 -18.02 -15.19 -7.51
CA LEU A 56 -16.96 -16.18 -7.34
C LEU A 56 -15.68 -15.46 -6.90
N LEU A 57 -15.35 -15.59 -5.61
CA LEU A 57 -14.18 -14.94 -5.04
C LEU A 57 -12.90 -15.73 -5.35
N LEU A 58 -11.90 -15.05 -5.87
CA LEU A 58 -10.55 -15.53 -6.11
C LEU A 58 -9.59 -14.82 -5.15
N ALA A 59 -8.80 -15.57 -4.41
CA ALA A 59 -7.84 -15.00 -3.50
C ALA A 59 -6.59 -15.88 -3.38
N HIS A 60 -5.48 -15.27 -2.96
CA HIS A 60 -4.33 -16.02 -2.47
C HIS A 60 -4.22 -15.92 -0.95
N PHE A 61 -3.62 -16.93 -0.34
CA PHE A 61 -3.28 -16.93 1.08
C PHE A 61 -1.89 -17.54 1.28
N GLY A 62 -0.99 -16.79 1.92
CA GLY A 62 0.38 -17.20 2.14
C GLY A 62 1.22 -17.37 0.85
N ARG A 63 2.23 -18.23 0.95
CA ARG A 63 3.17 -18.55 -0.16
C ARG A 63 3.36 -20.07 -0.29
N PRO A 64 2.38 -20.79 -0.83
CA PRO A 64 2.41 -22.25 -0.91
C PRO A 64 3.32 -22.81 -2.03
N ASN A 65 3.92 -21.94 -2.86
CA ASN A 65 4.85 -22.30 -3.94
C ASN A 65 4.27 -23.36 -4.92
N GLY A 66 3.02 -23.22 -5.30
CA GLY A 66 2.38 -24.08 -6.29
C GLY A 66 1.96 -25.46 -5.75
N ALA A 67 1.86 -25.64 -4.46
CA ALA A 67 1.44 -26.89 -3.83
C ALA A 67 0.28 -26.68 -2.84
N LYS A 68 -0.61 -27.67 -2.71
CA LYS A 68 -1.72 -27.63 -1.76
C LYS A 68 -1.21 -27.90 -0.33
N HIS A 69 -1.44 -26.97 0.57
CA HIS A 69 -1.14 -27.05 2.00
C HIS A 69 -2.39 -26.66 2.80
N SER A 70 -2.87 -27.53 3.66
CA SER A 70 -4.10 -27.31 4.42
C SER A 70 -4.07 -26.02 5.25
N GLU A 71 -2.92 -25.68 5.81
CA GLU A 71 -2.69 -24.46 6.59
C GLU A 71 -2.66 -23.16 5.76
N MET A 72 -2.61 -23.29 4.43
CA MET A 72 -2.65 -22.16 3.48
C MET A 72 -3.91 -22.21 2.59
N SER A 73 -4.88 -23.08 2.91
CA SER A 73 -6.19 -23.02 2.26
C SER A 73 -6.92 -21.75 2.64
N VAL A 74 -7.61 -21.11 1.67
CA VAL A 74 -8.47 -19.96 1.98
C VAL A 74 -9.68 -20.36 2.82
N SER A 75 -9.97 -21.66 2.97
CA SER A 75 -10.97 -22.13 3.93
C SER A 75 -10.65 -21.77 5.38
N MET A 76 -9.38 -21.54 5.71
CA MET A 76 -8.95 -21.09 7.05
C MET A 76 -9.52 -19.73 7.45
N VAL A 77 -9.88 -18.91 6.49
CA VAL A 77 -10.42 -17.56 6.71
C VAL A 77 -11.92 -17.47 6.38
N LEU A 78 -12.56 -18.57 5.98
CA LEU A 78 -13.95 -18.60 5.52
C LEU A 78 -14.93 -18.12 6.59
N ASP A 79 -14.82 -18.64 7.80
CA ASP A 79 -15.76 -18.30 8.90
C ASP A 79 -15.70 -16.80 9.23
N ALA A 80 -14.47 -16.24 9.32
CA ALA A 80 -14.28 -14.81 9.54
C ALA A 80 -14.81 -13.98 8.36
N LEU A 81 -14.61 -14.46 7.13
CA LEU A 81 -15.13 -13.78 5.93
C LEU A 81 -16.67 -13.78 5.92
N GLN A 82 -17.32 -14.90 6.28
CA GLN A 82 -18.79 -14.98 6.39
C GLN A 82 -19.33 -14.04 7.45
N GLU A 83 -18.65 -13.95 8.60
CA GLU A 83 -19.01 -13.00 9.67
C GLU A 83 -18.91 -11.55 9.20
N VAL A 84 -17.82 -11.18 8.50
CA VAL A 84 -17.60 -9.84 7.98
C VAL A 84 -18.59 -9.50 6.86
N VAL A 85 -18.86 -10.43 5.93
CA VAL A 85 -19.80 -10.23 4.80
C VAL A 85 -21.26 -10.28 5.28
N GLY A 86 -21.55 -10.97 6.37
CA GLY A 86 -22.91 -11.14 6.89
C GLY A 86 -23.78 -12.07 6.03
N ARG A 87 -23.17 -12.93 5.22
CA ARG A 87 -23.84 -13.89 4.32
C ARG A 87 -23.13 -15.22 4.33
N GLU A 88 -23.87 -16.28 4.02
CA GLU A 88 -23.28 -17.59 3.77
C GLU A 88 -22.44 -17.56 2.49
N ILE A 89 -21.27 -18.19 2.53
CA ILE A 89 -20.33 -18.27 1.40
C ILE A 89 -20.00 -19.75 1.17
N MET A 90 -20.30 -20.25 -0.03
CA MET A 90 -19.96 -21.61 -0.41
C MET A 90 -18.46 -21.73 -0.64
N PHE A 91 -17.78 -22.65 0.06
CA PHE A 91 -16.39 -22.98 -0.24
C PHE A 91 -16.30 -24.01 -1.37
N VAL A 92 -15.45 -23.74 -2.37
CA VAL A 92 -15.17 -24.64 -3.50
C VAL A 92 -13.67 -24.99 -3.48
N PRO A 93 -13.27 -26.27 -3.29
CA PRO A 93 -11.89 -26.67 -3.07
C PRO A 93 -11.02 -26.71 -4.35
N GLU A 94 -11.48 -26.11 -5.42
CA GLU A 94 -10.81 -25.99 -6.73
C GLU A 94 -11.00 -24.56 -7.29
N ILE A 95 -10.21 -24.21 -8.33
CA ILE A 95 -10.37 -22.92 -9.03
C ILE A 95 -10.87 -23.08 -10.48
N ALA A 96 -10.83 -24.31 -11.01
CA ALA A 96 -11.31 -24.66 -12.35
C ALA A 96 -11.74 -26.14 -12.42
N GLY A 97 -12.34 -26.55 -13.54
CA GLY A 97 -12.76 -27.91 -13.80
C GLY A 97 -14.16 -28.26 -13.30
N ASP A 98 -14.51 -29.53 -13.37
CA ASP A 98 -15.89 -30.02 -13.16
C ASP A 98 -16.46 -29.67 -11.79
N VAL A 99 -15.62 -29.70 -10.76
CA VAL A 99 -16.04 -29.34 -9.39
C VAL A 99 -16.53 -27.90 -9.32
N VAL A 100 -15.82 -26.96 -9.96
CA VAL A 100 -16.22 -25.54 -10.01
C VAL A 100 -17.48 -25.38 -10.84
N VAL A 101 -17.56 -26.04 -12.02
CA VAL A 101 -18.74 -25.97 -12.89
C VAL A 101 -20.00 -26.45 -12.17
N GLN A 102 -19.92 -27.57 -11.44
CA GLN A 102 -21.04 -28.10 -10.65
C GLN A 102 -21.43 -27.18 -9.51
N SER A 103 -20.44 -26.66 -8.77
CA SER A 103 -20.67 -25.72 -7.67
C SER A 103 -21.33 -24.42 -8.14
N VAL A 104 -20.84 -23.85 -9.24
CA VAL A 104 -21.41 -22.63 -9.86
C VAL A 104 -22.83 -22.90 -10.37
N GLY A 105 -23.09 -24.12 -10.87
CA GLY A 105 -24.40 -24.54 -11.37
C GLY A 105 -25.51 -24.52 -10.34
N ILE A 106 -25.20 -24.75 -9.07
CA ILE A 106 -26.19 -24.77 -7.96
C ILE A 106 -26.34 -23.41 -7.25
N LEU A 107 -25.47 -22.42 -7.52
CA LEU A 107 -25.63 -21.08 -6.95
C LEU A 107 -26.90 -20.42 -7.45
N ALA A 108 -27.64 -19.78 -6.56
CA ALA A 108 -28.72 -18.87 -6.89
C ALA A 108 -28.18 -17.45 -7.24
N ASP A 109 -29.06 -16.62 -7.80
CA ASP A 109 -28.73 -15.21 -8.05
C ASP A 109 -28.46 -14.49 -6.72
N GLY A 110 -27.29 -13.84 -6.62
CA GLY A 110 -26.84 -13.16 -5.41
C GLY A 110 -26.01 -14.03 -4.44
N ASP A 111 -25.84 -15.32 -4.74
CA ASP A 111 -24.99 -16.20 -3.92
C ASP A 111 -23.50 -15.87 -4.13
N ILE A 112 -22.72 -16.18 -3.09
CA ILE A 112 -21.28 -15.97 -3.05
C ILE A 112 -20.58 -17.31 -2.87
N ALA A 113 -19.54 -17.57 -3.65
CA ALA A 113 -18.65 -18.71 -3.46
C ALA A 113 -17.20 -18.23 -3.33
N LEU A 114 -16.42 -18.91 -2.49
CA LEU A 114 -14.98 -18.73 -2.33
C LEU A 114 -14.27 -19.92 -2.97
N LEU A 115 -13.53 -19.67 -4.03
CA LEU A 115 -12.70 -20.68 -4.67
C LEU A 115 -11.38 -20.83 -3.90
N GLU A 116 -10.75 -22.02 -4.00
CA GLU A 116 -9.53 -22.34 -3.26
C GLU A 116 -8.36 -21.39 -3.62
N ASN A 117 -7.34 -21.33 -2.76
CA ASN A 117 -6.14 -20.50 -2.88
C ASN A 117 -5.51 -20.62 -4.27
N THR A 118 -5.56 -19.53 -5.04
CA THR A 118 -5.06 -19.50 -6.44
C THR A 118 -3.60 -19.94 -6.54
N ARG A 119 -2.78 -19.69 -5.52
CA ARG A 119 -1.35 -20.04 -5.47
C ARG A 119 -1.08 -21.53 -5.21
N PHE A 120 -2.10 -22.36 -5.04
CA PHE A 120 -1.92 -23.82 -5.04
C PHE A 120 -1.59 -24.36 -6.44
N TRP A 121 -1.86 -23.60 -7.48
CA TRP A 121 -1.54 -23.93 -8.88
C TRP A 121 -0.31 -23.17 -9.35
N PRO A 122 0.74 -23.89 -9.83
CA PRO A 122 1.96 -23.22 -10.33
C PRO A 122 1.69 -22.19 -11.44
N GLY A 123 0.64 -22.40 -12.23
CA GLY A 123 0.22 -21.50 -13.29
C GLY A 123 -0.30 -20.14 -12.81
N GLU A 124 -0.64 -19.98 -11.54
CA GLU A 124 -1.02 -18.67 -10.97
C GLU A 124 0.12 -17.67 -11.07
N GLU A 125 1.27 -17.99 -10.46
CA GLU A 125 2.42 -17.08 -10.41
C GLU A 125 3.16 -17.03 -11.75
N ALA A 126 3.02 -18.05 -12.60
CA ALA A 126 3.54 -18.09 -13.95
C ALA A 126 2.67 -17.33 -14.97
N ASN A 127 1.52 -16.81 -14.56
CA ASN A 127 0.53 -16.19 -15.45
C ASN A 127 0.16 -17.10 -16.64
N ASP A 128 -0.07 -18.39 -16.35
CA ASP A 128 -0.30 -19.42 -17.37
C ASP A 128 -1.62 -19.15 -18.12
N PRO A 129 -1.56 -18.96 -19.45
CA PRO A 129 -2.76 -18.67 -20.24
C PRO A 129 -3.74 -19.84 -20.34
N GLU A 130 -3.30 -21.10 -20.14
CA GLU A 130 -4.21 -22.26 -20.13
C GLU A 130 -4.99 -22.30 -18.84
N LEU A 131 -4.33 -22.09 -17.70
CA LEU A 131 -5.00 -21.95 -16.41
C LEU A 131 -5.96 -20.75 -16.43
N ALA A 132 -5.52 -19.61 -16.98
CA ALA A 132 -6.37 -18.42 -17.11
C ALA A 132 -7.65 -18.72 -17.88
N ARG A 133 -7.57 -19.42 -19.04
CA ARG A 133 -8.74 -19.84 -19.83
C ARG A 133 -9.65 -20.80 -19.06
N ALA A 134 -9.06 -21.75 -18.33
CA ALA A 134 -9.82 -22.71 -17.54
C ALA A 134 -10.61 -22.06 -16.40
N VAL A 135 -10.00 -21.06 -15.72
CA VAL A 135 -10.68 -20.28 -14.68
C VAL A 135 -11.72 -19.34 -15.30
N ALA A 136 -11.38 -18.64 -16.38
CA ALA A 136 -12.25 -17.69 -17.07
C ALA A 136 -13.55 -18.37 -17.58
N ALA A 137 -13.53 -19.65 -17.92
CA ALA A 137 -14.71 -20.40 -18.36
C ALA A 137 -15.85 -20.44 -17.30
N ASN A 138 -15.53 -20.16 -16.03
CA ASN A 138 -16.50 -20.11 -14.94
C ASN A 138 -17.11 -18.71 -14.73
N GLY A 139 -16.66 -17.67 -15.45
CA GLY A 139 -17.12 -16.30 -15.32
C GLY A 139 -17.67 -15.72 -16.62
N ASP A 140 -18.51 -14.70 -16.50
CA ASP A 140 -19.02 -13.91 -17.62
C ASP A 140 -18.32 -12.55 -17.69
N PHE A 141 -17.77 -12.09 -16.56
CA PHE A 141 -16.92 -10.91 -16.45
C PHE A 141 -15.96 -11.05 -15.23
N TYR A 142 -14.94 -10.22 -15.23
CA TYR A 142 -13.91 -10.21 -14.21
C TYR A 142 -13.88 -8.86 -13.47
N VAL A 143 -13.67 -8.90 -12.17
CA VAL A 143 -13.49 -7.71 -11.32
C VAL A 143 -12.19 -7.86 -10.53
N ASN A 144 -11.28 -6.90 -10.67
CA ASN A 144 -10.11 -6.82 -9.81
C ASN A 144 -10.35 -5.83 -8.67
N ASP A 145 -10.32 -6.33 -7.44
CA ASP A 145 -10.50 -5.54 -6.22
C ASP A 145 -9.34 -5.74 -5.23
N ALA A 146 -8.19 -6.18 -5.73
CA ALA A 146 -7.01 -6.50 -4.93
C ALA A 146 -5.78 -5.70 -5.39
N PHE A 147 -5.76 -4.39 -5.12
CA PHE A 147 -4.64 -3.52 -5.48
C PHE A 147 -3.31 -4.02 -4.90
N SER A 148 -3.32 -4.58 -3.68
CA SER A 148 -2.13 -5.15 -3.03
C SER A 148 -1.42 -6.24 -3.85
N ALA A 149 -2.13 -6.91 -4.77
CA ALA A 149 -1.58 -7.93 -5.66
C ALA A 149 -1.35 -7.42 -7.10
N ALA A 150 -1.78 -6.20 -7.41
CA ALA A 150 -1.78 -5.67 -8.78
C ALA A 150 -0.38 -5.39 -9.37
N HIS A 151 0.65 -5.34 -8.53
CA HIS A 151 2.05 -5.21 -8.95
C HIS A 151 2.63 -6.50 -9.55
N ARG A 152 1.89 -7.60 -9.56
CA ARG A 152 2.33 -8.90 -10.06
C ARG A 152 1.50 -9.32 -11.27
N ALA A 153 2.18 -9.72 -12.35
CA ALA A 153 1.57 -10.32 -13.52
C ALA A 153 1.23 -11.79 -13.22
N HIS A 154 0.17 -12.04 -12.45
CA HIS A 154 -0.33 -13.38 -12.15
C HIS A 154 -1.60 -13.69 -12.92
N MET A 155 -1.94 -14.97 -13.04
CA MET A 155 -3.13 -15.43 -13.74
C MET A 155 -4.40 -14.75 -13.23
N SER A 156 -4.55 -14.66 -11.90
CA SER A 156 -5.75 -14.09 -11.26
C SER A 156 -5.75 -12.56 -11.16
N THR A 157 -4.64 -11.86 -11.44
CA THR A 157 -4.55 -10.39 -11.39
C THR A 157 -4.50 -9.75 -12.78
N GLU A 158 -3.78 -10.36 -13.72
CA GLU A 158 -3.59 -9.86 -15.09
C GLU A 158 -4.23 -10.78 -16.11
N GLY A 159 -3.93 -12.10 -16.06
CA GLY A 159 -4.32 -13.06 -17.08
C GLY A 159 -5.82 -13.09 -17.36
N LEU A 160 -6.66 -13.06 -16.33
CA LEU A 160 -8.13 -13.05 -16.46
C LEU A 160 -8.64 -11.77 -17.12
N ALA A 161 -8.01 -10.62 -16.88
CA ALA A 161 -8.41 -9.34 -17.44
C ALA A 161 -8.22 -9.26 -18.96
N HIS A 162 -7.33 -10.08 -19.53
CA HIS A 162 -7.14 -10.19 -20.98
C HIS A 162 -8.13 -11.14 -21.66
N ILE A 163 -8.90 -11.92 -20.89
CA ILE A 163 -9.82 -12.93 -21.44
C ILE A 163 -11.27 -12.49 -21.30
N LEU A 164 -11.63 -11.87 -20.17
CA LEU A 164 -12.98 -11.47 -19.84
C LEU A 164 -13.13 -9.93 -19.88
N PRO A 165 -14.35 -9.41 -20.10
CA PRO A 165 -14.63 -8.01 -19.82
C PRO A 165 -14.22 -7.70 -18.38
N ALA A 166 -13.25 -6.78 -18.19
CA ALA A 166 -12.62 -6.51 -16.92
C ALA A 166 -13.04 -5.15 -16.35
N TYR A 167 -13.22 -5.12 -15.03
CA TYR A 167 -13.68 -3.96 -14.27
C TYR A 167 -12.86 -3.82 -12.98
N THR A 168 -12.77 -2.59 -12.46
CA THR A 168 -12.26 -2.33 -11.12
C THR A 168 -13.37 -2.54 -10.09
N GLY A 169 -13.05 -3.21 -8.99
CA GLY A 169 -13.90 -3.19 -7.79
C GLY A 169 -13.80 -1.86 -7.05
N ARG A 170 -14.66 -1.62 -6.08
CA ARG A 170 -14.76 -0.34 -5.35
C ARG A 170 -13.50 -0.01 -4.54
N SER A 171 -12.84 -1.01 -3.95
CA SER A 171 -11.58 -0.81 -3.22
C SER A 171 -10.46 -0.45 -4.20
N MET A 172 -10.32 -1.17 -5.30
CA MET A 172 -9.35 -0.87 -6.36
C MET A 172 -9.61 0.53 -6.96
N GLU A 173 -10.86 0.88 -7.22
CA GLU A 173 -11.26 2.19 -7.76
C GLU A 173 -10.86 3.33 -6.82
N ALA A 174 -11.09 3.17 -5.51
CA ALA A 174 -10.72 4.15 -4.49
C ALA A 174 -9.20 4.35 -4.44
N GLU A 175 -8.42 3.25 -4.44
CA GLU A 175 -6.95 3.29 -4.54
C GLU A 175 -6.50 4.05 -5.78
N LEU A 176 -6.98 3.66 -6.96
CA LEU A 176 -6.54 4.28 -8.23
C LEU A 176 -6.90 5.76 -8.30
N LYS A 177 -8.07 6.17 -7.80
CA LYS A 177 -8.46 7.59 -7.72
C LYS A 177 -7.55 8.36 -6.79
N ALA A 178 -7.25 7.82 -5.60
CA ALA A 178 -6.35 8.46 -4.64
C ALA A 178 -4.93 8.61 -5.20
N LEU A 179 -4.40 7.55 -5.81
CA LEU A 179 -3.08 7.55 -6.44
C LEU A 179 -3.00 8.53 -7.62
N GLN A 180 -4.04 8.58 -8.45
CA GLN A 180 -4.13 9.53 -9.56
C GLN A 180 -4.14 10.98 -9.05
N ALA A 181 -4.89 11.27 -7.98
CA ALA A 181 -4.94 12.58 -7.36
C ALA A 181 -3.61 12.98 -6.70
N ALA A 182 -2.85 11.99 -6.18
CA ALA A 182 -1.62 12.25 -5.43
C ALA A 182 -0.39 12.48 -6.30
N LEU A 183 -0.22 11.75 -7.41
CA LEU A 183 0.96 11.88 -8.30
C LEU A 183 0.62 11.83 -9.80
N GLY A 184 -0.55 11.32 -10.19
CA GLY A 184 -0.92 11.25 -11.61
C GLY A 184 -1.31 12.60 -12.20
N SER A 185 -2.03 13.41 -11.43
CA SER A 185 -2.44 14.77 -11.77
C SER A 185 -2.67 15.57 -10.49
N PRO A 186 -1.63 15.77 -9.67
CA PRO A 186 -1.76 16.41 -8.37
C PRO A 186 -2.03 17.90 -8.49
N GLU A 187 -2.65 18.46 -7.45
CA GLU A 187 -2.63 19.90 -7.23
C GLU A 187 -1.30 20.30 -6.57
N HIS A 188 -0.61 21.26 -7.17
CA HIS A 188 0.67 21.80 -6.66
C HIS A 188 0.46 22.94 -5.65
N PRO A 189 1.40 23.14 -4.70
CA PRO A 189 2.64 22.38 -4.49
C PRO A 189 2.39 20.99 -3.89
N VAL A 190 3.21 20.03 -4.32
CA VAL A 190 3.20 18.64 -3.85
C VAL A 190 4.35 18.39 -2.88
N ALA A 191 4.06 17.84 -1.72
CA ALA A 191 5.06 17.32 -0.79
C ALA A 191 5.08 15.79 -0.80
N ALA A 192 6.27 15.21 -0.73
CA ALA A 192 6.45 13.80 -0.42
C ALA A 192 7.24 13.64 0.88
N VAL A 193 6.74 12.81 1.79
CA VAL A 193 7.49 12.35 2.98
C VAL A 193 7.97 10.94 2.69
N VAL A 194 9.28 10.74 2.72
CA VAL A 194 9.92 9.43 2.56
C VAL A 194 10.82 9.19 3.76
N GLY A 195 10.47 8.21 4.56
CA GLY A 195 11.22 7.84 5.76
C GLY A 195 11.54 6.35 5.80
N GLY A 196 12.26 5.95 6.84
CA GLY A 196 12.62 4.56 7.05
C GLY A 196 14.10 4.40 7.41
N ALA A 197 14.53 3.15 7.58
CA ALA A 197 15.85 2.84 8.09
C ALA A 197 16.99 3.04 7.06
N LYS A 198 16.74 2.68 5.78
CA LYS A 198 17.79 2.54 4.77
C LYS A 198 17.42 3.17 3.43
N VAL A 199 18.33 3.96 2.85
CA VAL A 199 18.22 4.55 1.51
C VAL A 199 18.16 3.48 0.44
N SER A 200 18.98 2.42 0.57
CA SER A 200 19.07 1.32 -0.38
C SER A 200 17.71 0.67 -0.72
N THR A 201 16.78 0.71 0.21
CA THR A 201 15.43 0.13 0.01
C THR A 201 14.47 1.04 -0.74
N LYS A 202 14.82 2.32 -0.97
CA LYS A 202 13.92 3.34 -1.55
C LYS A 202 14.59 4.21 -2.63
N LEU A 203 15.72 3.79 -3.17
CA LEU A 203 16.42 4.55 -4.21
C LEU A 203 15.54 4.85 -5.43
N ASP A 204 14.78 3.86 -5.91
CA ASP A 204 13.89 4.01 -7.07
C ASP A 204 12.75 4.99 -6.75
N VAL A 205 12.17 4.92 -5.54
CA VAL A 205 11.16 5.88 -5.06
C VAL A 205 11.69 7.30 -5.07
N LEU A 206 12.86 7.52 -4.46
CA LEU A 206 13.47 8.85 -4.37
C LEU A 206 13.78 9.42 -5.75
N ASN A 207 14.42 8.61 -6.63
CA ASN A 207 14.75 9.00 -8.00
C ASN A 207 13.52 9.35 -8.86
N ASN A 208 12.38 8.73 -8.59
CA ASN A 208 11.13 9.04 -9.27
C ASN A 208 10.48 10.30 -8.70
N LEU A 209 10.36 10.39 -7.37
CA LEU A 209 9.66 11.48 -6.69
C LEU A 209 10.31 12.84 -6.91
N VAL A 210 11.65 12.96 -6.90
CA VAL A 210 12.34 14.23 -7.11
C VAL A 210 11.97 14.93 -8.42
N LYS A 211 11.42 14.18 -9.39
CA LYS A 211 10.99 14.72 -10.70
C LYS A 211 9.51 15.10 -10.72
N GLN A 212 8.76 14.79 -9.68
CA GLN A 212 7.29 14.90 -9.66
C GLN A 212 6.76 15.78 -8.53
N VAL A 213 7.57 16.04 -7.50
CA VAL A 213 7.14 16.79 -6.31
C VAL A 213 7.91 18.10 -6.15
N ASP A 214 7.30 19.08 -5.49
CA ASP A 214 7.94 20.37 -5.20
C ASP A 214 8.78 20.30 -3.93
N HIS A 215 8.40 19.45 -2.98
CA HIS A 215 9.07 19.26 -1.69
C HIS A 215 9.25 17.79 -1.39
N LEU A 216 10.50 17.36 -1.14
CA LEU A 216 10.85 16.02 -0.70
C LEU A 216 11.39 16.06 0.73
N ILE A 217 10.65 15.51 1.67
CA ILE A 217 11.01 15.41 3.08
C ILE A 217 11.61 14.04 3.34
N ILE A 218 12.85 13.98 3.79
CA ILE A 218 13.57 12.72 4.08
C ILE A 218 13.74 12.58 5.58
N GLY A 219 13.22 11.46 6.14
CA GLY A 219 13.26 11.16 7.57
C GLY A 219 13.85 9.80 7.92
N GLY A 220 13.93 9.53 9.22
CA GLY A 220 14.45 8.27 9.74
C GLY A 220 15.93 8.07 9.52
N GLY A 221 16.40 6.83 9.59
CA GLY A 221 17.80 6.46 9.33
C GLY A 221 18.30 6.84 7.92
N MET A 222 17.37 6.95 6.96
CA MET A 222 17.69 7.44 5.62
C MET A 222 18.25 8.86 5.63
N ALA A 223 17.69 9.77 6.43
CA ALA A 223 18.18 11.15 6.54
C ALA A 223 19.64 11.21 6.98
N ASN A 224 20.07 10.29 7.83
CA ASN A 224 21.46 10.22 8.30
C ASN A 224 22.45 9.96 7.16
N THR A 225 22.07 9.14 6.17
CA THR A 225 22.90 8.90 4.98
C THR A 225 23.04 10.18 4.13
N PHE A 226 21.96 10.95 3.96
CA PHE A 226 22.02 12.23 3.25
C PHE A 226 22.82 13.31 4.02
N LEU A 227 22.69 13.36 5.36
CA LEU A 227 23.49 14.23 6.20
C LEU A 227 24.98 13.89 6.12
N ALA A 228 25.32 12.61 6.23
CA ALA A 228 26.69 12.11 6.12
C ALA A 228 27.29 12.40 4.73
N ALA A 229 26.53 12.27 3.65
CA ALA A 229 26.94 12.61 2.28
C ALA A 229 27.29 14.09 2.15
N ARG A 230 26.70 14.98 2.97
CA ARG A 230 27.02 16.41 3.09
C ARG A 230 28.14 16.71 4.10
N GLY A 231 28.81 15.69 4.64
CA GLY A 231 29.93 15.86 5.58
C GLY A 231 29.52 16.09 7.03
N VAL A 232 28.23 15.87 7.39
CA VAL A 232 27.77 15.97 8.76
C VAL A 232 28.19 14.69 9.51
N ASN A 233 28.73 14.85 10.73
CA ASN A 233 28.99 13.72 11.62
C ASN A 233 27.67 13.20 12.22
N VAL A 234 27.29 12.00 11.91
CA VAL A 234 26.06 11.36 12.41
C VAL A 234 26.29 10.42 13.59
N GLY A 235 27.50 10.44 14.20
CA GLY A 235 27.86 9.60 15.34
C GLY A 235 27.71 8.11 15.06
N LYS A 236 27.02 7.38 15.96
CA LYS A 236 26.70 5.95 15.82
C LYS A 236 25.36 5.69 15.16
N SER A 237 24.76 6.70 14.52
CA SER A 237 23.48 6.55 13.83
C SER A 237 23.52 5.50 12.74
N LEU A 238 22.39 4.84 12.49
CA LEU A 238 22.22 4.01 11.31
C LEU A 238 22.46 4.86 10.06
N CYS A 239 23.44 4.48 9.25
CA CYS A 239 23.87 5.22 8.08
C CYS A 239 24.49 4.26 7.04
N GLU A 240 24.14 4.41 5.77
CA GLU A 240 24.73 3.68 4.65
C GLU A 240 25.78 4.58 3.97
N HIS A 241 26.98 4.68 4.58
CA HIS A 241 28.06 5.57 4.10
C HIS A 241 28.49 5.26 2.65
N GLU A 242 28.38 4.01 2.22
CA GLU A 242 28.66 3.54 0.87
C GLU A 242 27.69 4.10 -0.18
N LEU A 243 26.56 4.64 0.24
CA LEU A 243 25.55 5.26 -0.62
C LEU A 243 25.66 6.79 -0.70
N ALA A 244 26.74 7.39 -0.21
CA ALA A 244 26.91 8.83 -0.22
C ALA A 244 26.83 9.44 -1.64
N ASP A 245 27.43 8.77 -2.63
CA ASP A 245 27.37 9.22 -4.03
C ASP A 245 25.95 9.19 -4.58
N GLN A 246 25.17 8.15 -4.25
CA GLN A 246 23.75 8.04 -4.64
C GLN A 246 22.90 9.10 -3.97
N ALA A 247 23.12 9.36 -2.68
CA ALA A 247 22.43 10.42 -1.95
C ALA A 247 22.72 11.80 -2.56
N ASN A 248 23.97 12.10 -2.92
CA ASN A 248 24.34 13.32 -3.62
C ASN A 248 23.71 13.41 -5.00
N ALA A 249 23.70 12.32 -5.79
CA ALA A 249 23.06 12.29 -7.09
C ALA A 249 21.54 12.55 -7.02
N ILE A 250 20.86 12.08 -5.98
CA ILE A 250 19.43 12.36 -5.74
C ILE A 250 19.22 13.85 -5.44
N MET A 251 20.09 14.45 -4.61
CA MET A 251 20.01 15.90 -4.31
C MET A 251 20.26 16.76 -5.54
N ASP A 252 21.26 16.41 -6.36
CA ASP A 252 21.56 17.11 -7.62
C ASP A 252 20.37 16.97 -8.61
N ALA A 253 19.75 15.79 -8.68
CA ALA A 253 18.56 15.58 -9.51
C ALA A 253 17.35 16.39 -9.02
N ALA A 254 17.17 16.52 -7.70
CA ALA A 254 16.14 17.35 -7.10
C ALA A 254 16.35 18.83 -7.44
N ASP A 255 17.56 19.33 -7.27
CA ASP A 255 17.92 20.72 -7.62
C ASP A 255 17.66 20.99 -9.11
N ALA A 256 18.05 20.07 -9.98
CA ALA A 256 17.83 20.18 -11.43
C ALA A 256 16.33 20.17 -11.81
N ALA A 257 15.49 19.47 -11.02
CA ALA A 257 14.05 19.39 -11.22
C ALA A 257 13.26 20.53 -10.53
N GLY A 258 13.92 21.37 -9.71
CA GLY A 258 13.28 22.41 -8.92
C GLY A 258 12.57 21.87 -7.67
N CYS A 259 12.89 20.65 -7.24
CA CYS A 259 12.38 20.03 -6.03
C CYS A 259 13.25 20.41 -4.83
N THR A 260 12.65 20.91 -3.77
CA THR A 260 13.36 21.23 -2.53
C THR A 260 13.44 20.00 -1.62
N VAL A 261 14.67 19.53 -1.36
CA VAL A 261 14.91 18.43 -0.40
C VAL A 261 15.04 19.00 1.02
N HIS A 262 14.21 18.52 1.92
CA HIS A 262 14.20 18.88 3.33
C HIS A 262 14.89 17.78 4.16
N LEU A 263 16.04 18.11 4.72
CA LEU A 263 16.74 17.31 5.72
C LEU A 263 16.61 18.00 7.09
N PRO A 264 16.60 17.23 8.19
CA PRO A 264 16.56 17.83 9.52
C PRO A 264 17.83 18.66 9.79
N TYR A 265 17.69 19.81 10.44
CA TYR A 265 18.78 20.64 10.92
C TYR A 265 18.94 20.59 12.44
N ASP A 266 17.93 20.13 13.15
CA ASP A 266 17.99 19.68 14.53
C ASP A 266 17.44 18.25 14.67
N VAL A 267 17.93 17.52 15.64
CA VAL A 267 17.66 16.08 15.82
C VAL A 267 17.57 15.72 17.29
N VAL A 268 16.85 14.64 17.56
CA VAL A 268 16.80 14.02 18.89
C VAL A 268 17.78 12.86 18.91
N THR A 269 18.74 12.92 19.83
CA THR A 269 19.82 11.94 19.96
C THR A 269 19.78 11.22 21.29
N SER A 270 20.30 9.99 21.30
CA SER A 270 20.58 9.20 22.50
C SER A 270 21.77 8.28 22.27
N VAL A 271 22.46 7.93 23.36
CA VAL A 271 23.49 6.88 23.36
C VAL A 271 22.87 5.48 23.48
N GLU A 272 21.59 5.39 23.82
CA GLU A 272 20.86 4.15 24.07
C GLU A 272 19.65 4.04 23.14
N PHE A 273 19.48 2.88 22.51
CA PHE A 273 18.31 2.55 21.68
C PHE A 273 17.32 1.70 22.51
N ARG A 274 16.50 2.36 23.33
CA ARG A 274 15.47 1.76 24.17
C ARG A 274 14.37 2.77 24.49
N ALA A 275 13.28 2.32 25.10
CA ALA A 275 12.21 3.20 25.55
C ALA A 275 12.69 4.15 26.68
N ASN A 276 12.32 5.43 26.54
CA ASN A 276 12.57 6.50 27.50
C ASN A 276 14.04 6.60 27.98
N PRO A 277 15.02 6.64 27.07
CA PRO A 277 16.40 6.84 27.43
C PRO A 277 16.66 8.33 27.73
N PRO A 278 17.81 8.70 28.28
CA PRO A 278 18.25 10.09 28.26
C PRO A 278 18.40 10.57 26.83
N VAL A 279 17.77 11.69 26.49
CA VAL A 279 17.80 12.27 25.14
C VAL A 279 18.37 13.69 25.16
N ARG A 280 18.93 14.11 24.03
CA ARG A 280 19.31 15.49 23.73
C ARG A 280 18.68 15.94 22.44
N THR A 281 18.23 17.18 22.39
CA THR A 281 17.89 17.86 21.14
C THR A 281 19.04 18.78 20.77
N VAL A 282 19.66 18.54 19.62
CA VAL A 282 20.85 19.23 19.20
C VAL A 282 20.78 19.59 17.71
N ASN A 283 21.57 20.62 17.31
CA ASN A 283 21.81 20.86 15.89
C ASN A 283 22.56 19.65 15.30
N VAL A 284 22.31 19.31 14.03
CA VAL A 284 22.95 18.17 13.36
C VAL A 284 24.49 18.21 13.38
N HIS A 285 25.09 19.41 13.49
CA HIS A 285 26.55 19.60 13.59
C HIS A 285 27.09 19.38 15.02
N GLU A 286 26.22 19.16 16.01
CA GLU A 286 26.58 18.99 17.43
C GLU A 286 26.34 17.56 17.93
N VAL A 287 26.07 16.63 17.02
CA VAL A 287 25.89 15.19 17.33
C VAL A 287 27.22 14.62 17.82
N ALA A 288 27.22 14.03 19.00
CA ALA A 288 28.43 13.44 19.57
C ALA A 288 28.75 12.08 18.89
N ALA A 289 30.02 11.70 18.91
CA ALA A 289 30.51 10.51 18.22
C ALA A 289 29.92 9.19 18.75
N ASP A 290 29.41 9.18 19.97
CA ASP A 290 28.79 8.02 20.63
C ASP A 290 27.26 8.05 20.63
N GLU A 291 26.65 9.13 20.13
CA GLU A 291 25.19 9.28 20.02
C GLU A 291 24.64 8.73 18.70
N MET A 292 23.37 8.36 18.73
CA MET A 292 22.55 8.00 17.58
C MET A 292 21.47 9.07 17.38
N ILE A 293 21.26 9.48 16.15
CA ILE A 293 20.09 10.27 15.72
C ILE A 293 18.91 9.29 15.61
N LEU A 294 17.87 9.51 16.40
CA LEU A 294 16.73 8.61 16.51
C LEU A 294 15.40 9.26 16.10
N ASP A 295 15.33 10.61 16.07
CA ASP A 295 14.18 11.33 15.56
C ASP A 295 14.59 12.71 15.04
N ILE A 296 13.72 13.36 14.29
CA ILE A 296 13.85 14.76 13.87
C ILE A 296 13.56 15.67 15.05
N GLY A 297 14.30 16.78 15.17
CA GLY A 297 14.12 17.75 16.23
C GLY A 297 12.86 18.61 16.05
N PRO A 298 12.36 19.22 17.14
CA PRO A 298 11.09 19.97 17.12
C PRO A 298 11.12 21.20 16.23
N ALA A 299 12.27 21.87 16.08
CA ALA A 299 12.35 23.05 15.23
C ALA A 299 12.28 22.67 13.74
N ALA A 300 12.91 21.56 13.33
CA ALA A 300 12.76 21.05 11.97
C ALA A 300 11.31 20.59 11.71
N VAL A 301 10.66 19.94 12.69
CA VAL A 301 9.24 19.55 12.57
C VAL A 301 8.34 20.77 12.36
N GLU A 302 8.56 21.86 13.10
CA GLU A 302 7.80 23.11 12.92
C GLU A 302 7.98 23.68 11.51
N ALA A 303 9.23 23.72 11.00
CA ALA A 303 9.49 24.17 9.64
C ALA A 303 8.82 23.26 8.58
N LEU A 304 8.82 21.92 8.80
CA LEU A 304 8.12 20.99 7.92
C LEU A 304 6.59 21.19 7.96
N ALA A 305 6.03 21.47 9.13
CA ALA A 305 4.62 21.81 9.27
C ALA A 305 4.26 23.07 8.47
N ASP A 306 5.12 24.07 8.44
CA ASP A 306 4.92 25.28 7.63
C ASP A 306 5.02 24.98 6.11
N VAL A 307 5.90 24.07 5.70
CA VAL A 307 5.92 23.58 4.31
C VAL A 307 4.58 22.95 3.96
N LEU A 308 4.05 22.03 4.80
CA LEU A 308 2.77 21.34 4.53
C LEU A 308 1.58 22.30 4.45
N LYS A 309 1.54 23.39 5.24
CA LYS A 309 0.49 24.42 5.17
C LYS A 309 0.42 25.10 3.79
N ASN A 310 1.51 25.13 3.06
CA ASN A 310 1.60 25.74 1.73
C ASN A 310 1.39 24.71 0.60
N CYS A 311 1.36 23.42 0.90
CA CYS A 311 1.12 22.36 -0.07
C CYS A 311 -0.37 22.12 -0.32
N ARG A 312 -0.68 21.50 -1.46
CA ARG A 312 -2.02 21.05 -1.84
C ARG A 312 -2.12 19.54 -1.84
N THR A 313 -1.02 18.86 -2.05
CA THR A 313 -0.96 17.39 -2.09
C THR A 313 0.20 16.88 -1.24
N LEU A 314 -0.05 15.81 -0.51
CA LEU A 314 0.94 15.08 0.28
C LEU A 314 0.90 13.60 -0.06
N VAL A 315 2.09 13.04 -0.36
CA VAL A 315 2.31 11.59 -0.40
C VAL A 315 3.23 11.20 0.75
N TRP A 316 2.85 10.20 1.55
CA TRP A 316 3.61 9.81 2.73
C TRP A 316 3.96 8.32 2.74
N ASN A 317 5.25 8.00 2.79
CA ASN A 317 5.75 6.64 2.92
C ASN A 317 6.93 6.54 3.88
N GLY A 318 6.67 6.12 5.10
CA GLY A 318 7.67 5.85 6.15
C GLY A 318 7.75 6.91 7.24
N PRO A 319 8.17 6.51 8.46
CA PRO A 319 8.27 7.39 9.62
C PRO A 319 9.47 8.33 9.55
N LEU A 320 9.44 9.39 10.37
CA LEU A 320 10.51 10.38 10.48
C LEU A 320 11.58 10.02 11.50
N GLY A 321 11.27 9.11 12.44
CA GLY A 321 12.14 8.64 13.50
C GLY A 321 11.89 7.17 13.82
N ALA A 322 12.46 6.67 14.91
CA ALA A 322 12.25 5.33 15.45
C ALA A 322 10.90 5.27 16.20
N PHE A 323 9.81 5.46 15.46
CA PHE A 323 8.46 5.74 15.97
C PHE A 323 7.88 4.65 16.88
N GLU A 324 8.40 3.43 16.85
CA GLU A 324 7.97 2.33 17.73
C GLU A 324 8.47 2.48 19.17
N ILE A 325 9.40 3.42 19.42
CA ILE A 325 10.07 3.59 20.71
C ILE A 325 9.96 5.03 21.18
N GLU A 326 9.20 5.25 22.27
CA GLU A 326 9.14 6.59 22.90
C GLU A 326 10.51 7.03 23.47
N PRO A 327 10.88 8.30 23.28
CA PRO A 327 10.14 9.44 22.72
C PRO A 327 10.41 9.71 21.22
N PHE A 328 10.93 8.76 20.45
CA PHE A 328 11.38 8.93 19.07
C PHE A 328 10.24 8.84 18.03
N ASP A 329 9.00 8.81 18.50
CA ASP A 329 7.77 8.90 17.71
C ASP A 329 7.30 10.36 17.53
N ALA A 330 7.84 11.30 18.30
CA ALA A 330 7.32 12.65 18.48
C ALA A 330 7.24 13.43 17.16
N ALA A 331 8.26 13.38 16.31
CA ALA A 331 8.27 14.07 15.03
C ALA A 331 7.23 13.48 14.07
N THR A 332 7.15 12.16 13.97
CA THR A 332 6.19 11.46 13.11
C THR A 332 4.76 11.79 13.53
N VAL A 333 4.44 11.69 14.83
CA VAL A 333 3.12 11.99 15.39
C VAL A 333 2.74 13.46 15.18
N SER A 334 3.65 14.38 15.41
CA SER A 334 3.40 15.83 15.27
C SER A 334 3.09 16.20 13.82
N LEU A 335 3.92 15.74 12.87
CA LEU A 335 3.72 16.06 11.45
C LEU A 335 2.47 15.35 10.90
N ALA A 336 2.17 14.11 11.33
CA ALA A 336 0.96 13.39 10.95
C ALA A 336 -0.30 14.11 11.41
N ARG A 337 -0.31 14.63 12.64
CA ARG A 337 -1.44 15.43 13.15
C ARG A 337 -1.62 16.75 12.40
N THR A 338 -0.52 17.38 11.99
CA THR A 338 -0.58 18.58 11.13
C THR A 338 -1.20 18.25 9.77
N ALA A 339 -0.73 17.18 9.10
CA ALA A 339 -1.29 16.73 7.82
C ALA A 339 -2.78 16.40 7.94
N ALA A 340 -3.17 15.67 8.99
CA ALA A 340 -4.56 15.33 9.28
C ALA A 340 -5.44 16.56 9.49
N ALA A 341 -4.97 17.57 10.23
CA ALA A 341 -5.71 18.82 10.42
C ALA A 341 -5.95 19.55 9.11
N LEU A 342 -4.90 19.71 8.28
CA LEU A 342 -4.98 20.34 6.96
C LEU A 342 -5.91 19.57 6.01
N THR A 343 -5.94 18.25 6.11
CA THR A 343 -6.82 17.40 5.31
C THR A 343 -8.28 17.57 5.72
N ARG A 344 -8.58 17.59 7.02
CA ARG A 344 -9.94 17.86 7.53
C ARG A 344 -10.45 19.25 7.15
N GLU A 345 -9.56 20.24 7.08
CA GLU A 345 -9.88 21.60 6.62
C GLU A 345 -10.11 21.68 5.11
N GLY A 346 -9.82 20.60 4.36
CA GLY A 346 -9.94 20.56 2.89
C GLY A 346 -8.83 21.33 2.15
N SER A 347 -7.75 21.69 2.85
CA SER A 347 -6.63 22.43 2.26
C SER A 347 -5.52 21.52 1.70
N LEU A 348 -5.52 20.24 2.09
CA LEU A 348 -4.51 19.24 1.70
C LEU A 348 -5.17 17.93 1.28
N VAL A 349 -4.82 17.41 0.13
CA VAL A 349 -5.08 16.02 -0.27
C VAL A 349 -3.92 15.18 0.23
N SER A 350 -4.17 14.27 1.16
CA SER A 350 -3.13 13.44 1.79
C SER A 350 -3.33 11.96 1.47
N VAL A 351 -2.31 11.34 0.88
CA VAL A 351 -2.27 9.91 0.57
C VAL A 351 -1.06 9.29 1.24
N ALA A 352 -1.30 8.23 2.00
CA ALA A 352 -0.24 7.54 2.72
C ALA A 352 -0.28 6.03 2.41
N GLY A 353 0.85 5.35 2.53
CA GLY A 353 0.93 3.90 2.35
C GLY A 353 2.25 3.32 2.84
N GLY A 354 2.25 1.99 2.95
CA GLY A 354 3.34 1.22 3.53
C GLY A 354 3.07 0.86 5.00
N GLY A 355 3.47 -0.36 5.40
CA GLY A 355 3.14 -0.92 6.71
C GLY A 355 3.52 -0.02 7.89
N ASP A 356 4.77 0.46 7.91
CA ASP A 356 5.28 1.34 8.96
C ASP A 356 4.53 2.69 9.00
N THR A 357 4.15 3.21 7.82
CA THR A 357 3.37 4.45 7.72
C THR A 357 1.98 4.27 8.32
N VAL A 358 1.28 3.20 7.93
CA VAL A 358 -0.06 2.87 8.45
C VAL A 358 0.00 2.70 9.97
N ALA A 359 0.99 1.97 10.48
CA ALA A 359 1.20 1.80 11.92
C ALA A 359 1.47 3.13 12.63
N ALA A 360 2.29 4.00 12.05
CA ALA A 360 2.60 5.32 12.60
C ALA A 360 1.38 6.25 12.64
N LEU A 361 0.55 6.24 11.59
CA LEU A 361 -0.70 7.02 11.54
C LEU A 361 -1.73 6.50 12.55
N ALA A 362 -1.83 5.17 12.73
CA ALA A 362 -2.67 4.56 13.74
C ALA A 362 -2.20 4.93 15.16
N HIS A 363 -0.88 4.88 15.41
CA HIS A 363 -0.28 5.33 16.68
C HIS A 363 -0.56 6.82 16.96
N ALA A 364 -0.50 7.67 15.94
CA ALA A 364 -0.84 9.09 16.04
C ALA A 364 -2.36 9.35 16.23
N GLY A 365 -3.21 8.33 15.97
CA GLY A 365 -4.67 8.41 16.05
C GLY A 365 -5.31 9.23 14.91
N VAL A 366 -4.73 9.23 13.71
CA VAL A 366 -5.14 10.10 12.58
C VAL A 366 -5.38 9.37 11.26
N THR A 367 -5.45 8.04 11.27
CA THR A 367 -5.60 7.24 10.04
C THR A 367 -6.83 7.66 9.22
N GLU A 368 -7.97 7.87 9.89
CA GLU A 368 -9.24 8.24 9.25
C GLU A 368 -9.30 9.70 8.80
N ASP A 369 -8.34 10.51 9.21
CA ASP A 369 -8.27 11.94 8.87
C ASP A 369 -7.49 12.22 7.57
N PHE A 370 -6.79 11.21 7.03
CA PHE A 370 -6.14 11.29 5.72
C PHE A 370 -7.17 11.09 4.62
N THR A 371 -6.94 11.72 3.46
CA THR A 371 -7.80 11.51 2.27
C THR A 371 -7.84 10.04 1.89
N PHE A 372 -6.69 9.37 1.94
CA PHE A 372 -6.59 7.94 1.68
C PHE A 372 -5.35 7.32 2.35
N VAL A 373 -5.54 6.15 2.96
CA VAL A 373 -4.44 5.35 3.52
C VAL A 373 -4.44 3.97 2.86
N SER A 374 -3.44 3.73 2.01
CA SER A 374 -3.27 2.45 1.32
C SER A 374 -2.75 1.37 2.27
N THR A 375 -3.43 0.22 2.29
CA THR A 375 -2.96 -0.98 2.98
C THR A 375 -2.13 -1.90 2.07
N ALA A 376 -1.87 -1.46 0.83
CA ALA A 376 -1.31 -2.27 -0.26
C ALA A 376 0.23 -2.22 -0.35
N GLY A 377 0.93 -2.03 0.74
CA GLY A 377 2.39 -1.97 0.91
C GLY A 377 3.28 -2.01 -0.34
N GLY A 378 3.43 -3.19 -0.96
CA GLY A 378 4.32 -3.39 -2.12
C GLY A 378 3.82 -2.69 -3.39
N ALA A 379 2.53 -2.79 -3.72
CA ALA A 379 1.97 -2.16 -4.91
C ALA A 379 2.02 -0.62 -4.81
N PHE A 380 1.76 -0.08 -3.62
CA PHE A 380 1.89 1.36 -3.36
C PHE A 380 3.34 1.83 -3.56
N LEU A 381 4.31 1.06 -3.07
CA LEU A 381 5.73 1.38 -3.21
C LEU A 381 6.15 1.37 -4.69
N GLU A 382 5.83 0.30 -5.42
CA GLU A 382 6.16 0.17 -6.84
C GLU A 382 5.49 1.27 -7.68
N TRP A 383 4.27 1.68 -7.30
CA TRP A 383 3.63 2.81 -7.94
C TRP A 383 4.39 4.13 -7.69
N MET A 384 4.86 4.37 -6.45
CA MET A 384 5.72 5.53 -6.14
C MET A 384 7.07 5.49 -6.90
N GLU A 385 7.56 4.31 -7.23
CA GLU A 385 8.74 4.10 -8.07
C GLU A 385 8.48 4.42 -9.56
N GLY A 386 7.21 4.63 -9.94
CA GLY A 386 6.81 4.83 -11.33
C GLY A 386 6.81 3.55 -12.15
N LYS A 387 6.82 2.38 -11.50
CA LYS A 387 6.77 1.08 -12.16
C LYS A 387 5.38 0.77 -12.67
N PRO A 388 5.26 0.09 -13.82
CA PRO A 388 3.96 -0.40 -14.30
C PRO A 388 3.39 -1.42 -13.30
N LEU A 389 2.07 -1.37 -13.09
CA LEU A 389 1.35 -2.35 -12.27
C LEU A 389 0.53 -3.24 -13.19
N PRO A 390 0.99 -4.47 -13.51
CA PRO A 390 0.35 -5.31 -14.52
C PRO A 390 -1.15 -5.54 -14.30
N GLY A 391 -1.56 -5.76 -13.05
CA GLY A 391 -2.98 -5.94 -12.71
C GLY A 391 -3.82 -4.66 -12.81
N VAL A 392 -3.20 -3.48 -12.87
CA VAL A 392 -3.87 -2.20 -13.17
C VAL A 392 -3.86 -1.94 -14.67
N ASP A 393 -2.71 -2.15 -15.32
CA ASP A 393 -2.56 -1.89 -16.76
C ASP A 393 -3.51 -2.74 -17.59
N ALA A 394 -3.76 -3.99 -17.16
CA ALA A 394 -4.72 -4.89 -17.80
C ALA A 394 -6.20 -4.42 -17.68
N LEU A 395 -6.51 -3.48 -16.78
CA LEU A 395 -7.85 -2.90 -16.62
C LEU A 395 -8.05 -1.64 -17.46
N ASN A 396 -6.98 -1.08 -18.05
CA ASN A 396 -7.07 0.13 -18.85
C ASN A 396 -7.92 -0.11 -20.11
N ILE A 397 -8.80 0.85 -20.39
CA ILE A 397 -9.53 0.90 -21.66
C ILE A 397 -8.54 1.43 -22.70
N VAL A 398 -8.17 0.57 -23.67
CA VAL A 398 -7.36 0.94 -24.85
C VAL A 398 -8.21 1.74 -25.81
#